data_0afdb6ee0c8ab913567623656b80291d
#
_entry.id   0afdb6ee0c8ab913567623656b80291d
#
_cell.length_a   1.000
_cell.length_b   1.000
_cell.length_c   1.000
_cell.angle_alpha   90.00
_cell.angle_beta   90.00
_cell.angle_gamma   90.00
#
_symmetry.space_group_name_H-M   'P 1'
#
loop_
_entity.id
_entity.type
_entity.pdbx_description
1 polymer ?
#
loop_
_entity_poly.entity_id
_entity_poly.type
_entity_poly.pdbx_seq_one_letter_code
_entity_poly.pdbx_strand_id
1 'polypeptide(L)'
;MSSQANLATDWRAGYGPIAHRSETIERMQALVHRLVAQRRIADEASAHALLAAADRVACTAMSVVAHMTYARRIDRSGRPLGSDDFKQTPEGHTGGSLDMVPAFVGYLLANALTGTTRGWLMGQGHCVAAIEAVNALTGDVSAAQRGRYDRSEAGLSRLIADFYSYAIDKQGRPAVPLGSHAGPNTAGAISEGGYLGFAGLQYVHTPLPGESLVAFLSDGAFEEQRGSDWAPRWWRAEDCGFAVPIMILNGRRIEQRTQIVQEGGAAWLAEDLRHNGFDPVIIDGRDPVAIAWAIVESEDTLSAFAAQSNRRYPVKFPYVIAETEKGFGFPGAATNAAHNLPLDGNPREHAQAREAFNAGAAALFVPEIELENALTVLANHGKNRRSRESEHPMARRHPASPHLPVPAWAPTKVSGSAMSSLDRWFVKLAQANPQLRVRIGNPDELASNKMGATLALLKHRVNVPEPGVPESTHGSVITALNEEAVAAAALANKGGLNLIVSYEAFAVKMLGLIRQEIIFARRQKELGQPPGWISIPLVVTSHTWENSKNEQSHQD
;
A
#
# COMPACT_ATOMS: atom_id res chain seq x y z
N MET A 1 22.64 -9.38 31.23
CA MET A 1 21.26 -9.45 31.76
C MET A 1 20.66 -8.08 32.18
N SER A 2 21.46 -7.00 32.36
CA SER A 2 20.92 -5.69 32.81
C SER A 2 20.44 -4.76 31.69
N SER A 3 20.77 -5.00 30.42
CA SER A 3 20.37 -4.10 29.31
C SER A 3 18.98 -4.38 28.73
N GLN A 4 18.48 -5.60 28.80
CA GLN A 4 17.13 -5.93 28.35
C GLN A 4 16.04 -5.43 29.31
N ALA A 5 16.33 -5.36 30.60
CA ALA A 5 15.38 -4.84 31.59
C ALA A 5 15.13 -3.33 31.47
N ASN A 6 16.12 -2.55 31.00
CA ASN A 6 15.97 -1.10 30.83
C ASN A 6 15.17 -0.71 29.56
N LEU A 7 15.18 -1.50 28.49
CA LEU A 7 14.35 -1.26 27.31
C LEU A 7 12.84 -1.53 27.60
N ALA A 8 12.54 -2.46 28.47
CA ALA A 8 11.14 -2.85 28.78
C ALA A 8 10.35 -1.77 29.55
N THR A 9 11.01 -0.88 30.27
CA THR A 9 10.38 0.16 31.09
C THR A 9 10.15 1.47 30.35
N ASP A 10 10.76 1.65 29.19
CA ASP A 10 10.91 2.95 28.51
C ASP A 10 9.94 3.19 27.33
N TRP A 11 9.25 2.16 26.80
CA TRP A 11 8.41 2.32 25.61
C TRP A 11 7.27 3.33 25.79
N ARG A 12 6.70 3.46 27.01
CA ARG A 12 5.57 4.36 27.28
C ARG A 12 5.93 5.84 27.14
N ALA A 13 7.19 6.18 27.32
CA ALA A 13 7.69 7.53 27.17
C ALA A 13 7.85 7.95 25.70
N GLY A 14 7.87 6.98 24.77
CA GLY A 14 8.23 7.22 23.37
C GLY A 14 9.72 7.47 23.17
N TYR A 15 10.08 8.06 22.03
CA TYR A 15 11.45 8.45 21.71
C TYR A 15 11.48 9.63 20.73
N GLY A 16 12.37 10.60 20.96
CA GLY A 16 12.47 11.79 20.13
C GLY A 16 11.13 12.54 20.02
N PRO A 17 10.63 12.82 18.81
CA PRO A 17 9.32 13.45 18.63
C PRO A 17 8.13 12.50 18.82
N ILE A 18 8.37 11.18 18.88
CA ILE A 18 7.31 10.17 19.03
C ILE A 18 6.91 10.10 20.50
N ALA A 19 5.61 10.33 20.76
CA ALA A 19 5.02 10.22 22.09
C ALA A 19 3.73 9.39 22.02
N HIS A 20 3.53 8.52 23.01
CA HIS A 20 2.33 7.68 23.07
C HIS A 20 1.24 8.35 23.89
N ARG A 21 0.02 8.47 23.33
CA ARG A 21 -1.16 8.92 24.09
C ARG A 21 -1.59 7.85 25.08
N SER A 22 -2.20 8.25 26.17
CA SER A 22 -2.72 7.32 27.20
C SER A 22 -3.61 6.24 26.60
N GLU A 23 -4.48 6.61 25.66
CA GLU A 23 -5.33 5.66 24.94
C GLU A 23 -4.53 4.62 24.14
N THR A 24 -3.45 5.02 23.47
CA THR A 24 -2.55 4.08 22.75
C THR A 24 -1.89 3.11 23.72
N ILE A 25 -1.43 3.63 24.87
CA ILE A 25 -0.79 2.81 25.91
C ILE A 25 -1.77 1.76 26.44
N GLU A 26 -2.99 2.15 26.80
CA GLU A 26 -4.02 1.25 27.29
C GLU A 26 -4.41 0.18 26.27
N ARG A 27 -4.66 0.60 25.03
CA ARG A 27 -5.01 -0.28 23.90
C ARG A 27 -3.89 -1.29 23.61
N MET A 28 -2.64 -0.83 23.55
CA MET A 28 -1.51 -1.71 23.28
C MET A 28 -1.23 -2.67 24.45
N GLN A 29 -1.39 -2.25 25.70
CA GLN A 29 -1.27 -3.15 26.84
C GLN A 29 -2.30 -4.28 26.79
N ALA A 30 -3.56 -3.96 26.51
CA ALA A 30 -4.61 -4.96 26.35
C ALA A 30 -4.28 -5.94 25.18
N LEU A 31 -3.76 -5.42 24.07
CA LEU A 31 -3.32 -6.25 22.95
C LEU A 31 -2.15 -7.16 23.36
N VAL A 32 -1.13 -6.65 24.04
CA VAL A 32 0.02 -7.43 24.51
C VAL A 32 -0.42 -8.57 25.43
N HIS A 33 -1.27 -8.29 26.43
CA HIS A 33 -1.83 -9.32 27.29
C HIS A 33 -2.54 -10.42 26.49
N ARG A 34 -3.34 -10.03 25.47
CA ARG A 34 -4.04 -10.97 24.58
C ARG A 34 -3.07 -11.82 23.78
N LEU A 35 -2.02 -11.22 23.18
CA LEU A 35 -1.02 -11.93 22.38
C LEU A 35 -0.19 -12.91 23.22
N VAL A 36 0.15 -12.56 24.46
CA VAL A 36 0.83 -13.46 25.42
C VAL A 36 -0.09 -14.62 25.80
N ALA A 37 -1.34 -14.34 26.14
CA ALA A 37 -2.33 -15.38 26.45
C ALA A 37 -2.55 -16.36 25.29
N GLN A 38 -2.52 -15.86 24.06
CA GLN A 38 -2.60 -16.66 22.83
C GLN A 38 -1.28 -17.34 22.44
N ARG A 39 -0.20 -17.13 23.19
CA ARG A 39 1.16 -17.64 22.90
C ARG A 39 1.72 -17.19 21.55
N ARG A 40 1.27 -16.05 21.07
CA ARG A 40 1.78 -15.44 19.83
C ARG A 40 3.09 -14.69 20.07
N ILE A 41 3.29 -14.18 21.26
CA ILE A 41 4.55 -13.63 21.77
C ILE A 41 4.91 -14.30 23.09
N ALA A 42 6.20 -14.41 23.41
CA ALA A 42 6.69 -15.20 24.54
C ALA A 42 6.25 -14.62 25.90
N ASP A 43 6.38 -13.31 26.06
CA ASP A 43 6.08 -12.58 27.29
C ASP A 43 5.92 -11.08 27.01
N GLU A 44 5.44 -10.34 27.99
CA GLU A 44 5.26 -8.89 27.90
C GLU A 44 6.59 -8.13 27.71
N ALA A 45 7.68 -8.61 28.32
CA ALA A 45 8.98 -7.96 28.19
C ALA A 45 9.49 -8.00 26.74
N SER A 46 9.27 -9.13 26.04
CA SER A 46 9.56 -9.27 24.61
C SER A 46 8.72 -8.32 23.76
N ALA A 47 7.43 -8.17 24.09
CA ALA A 47 6.55 -7.21 23.43
C ALA A 47 7.03 -5.77 23.66
N HIS A 48 7.28 -5.38 24.91
CA HIS A 48 7.74 -4.04 25.27
C HIS A 48 9.07 -3.69 24.59
N ALA A 49 9.97 -4.65 24.44
CA ALA A 49 11.21 -4.45 23.69
C ALA A 49 10.95 -4.13 22.20
N LEU A 50 9.96 -4.77 21.57
CA LEU A 50 9.54 -4.48 20.20
C LEU A 50 8.94 -3.08 20.08
N LEU A 51 8.11 -2.65 21.04
CA LEU A 51 7.51 -1.31 21.05
C LEU A 51 8.59 -0.23 21.13
N ALA A 52 9.51 -0.33 22.10
CA ALA A 52 10.62 0.60 22.25
C ALA A 52 11.57 0.60 21.04
N ALA A 53 11.75 -0.54 20.38
CA ALA A 53 12.57 -0.65 19.18
C ALA A 53 11.94 0.07 17.99
N ALA A 54 10.60 0.01 17.85
CA ALA A 54 9.89 0.67 16.77
C ALA A 54 10.09 2.18 16.77
N ASP A 55 10.03 2.83 17.93
CA ASP A 55 10.24 4.28 18.04
C ASP A 55 11.64 4.69 17.59
N ARG A 56 12.66 3.94 17.98
CA ARG A 56 14.05 4.21 17.62
C ARG A 56 14.30 4.03 16.13
N VAL A 57 13.74 2.96 15.56
CA VAL A 57 13.84 2.73 14.10
C VAL A 57 13.08 3.80 13.32
N ALA A 58 11.90 4.24 13.80
CA ALA A 58 11.15 5.30 13.17
C ALA A 58 11.91 6.63 13.21
N CYS A 59 12.46 7.05 14.37
CA CYS A 59 13.27 8.26 14.46
C CYS A 59 14.49 8.21 13.53
N THR A 60 15.22 7.09 13.51
CA THR A 60 16.38 6.96 12.61
C THR A 60 15.96 7.00 11.14
N ALA A 61 14.89 6.33 10.76
CA ALA A 61 14.41 6.35 9.39
C ALA A 61 13.92 7.74 8.95
N MET A 62 13.24 8.49 9.84
CA MET A 62 12.87 9.89 9.59
C MET A 62 14.12 10.77 9.39
N SER A 63 15.17 10.57 10.19
CA SER A 63 16.45 11.24 10.01
C SER A 63 17.04 10.92 8.64
N VAL A 64 17.07 9.64 8.22
CA VAL A 64 17.57 9.24 6.90
C VAL A 64 16.75 9.88 5.78
N VAL A 65 15.43 9.94 5.88
CA VAL A 65 14.55 10.63 4.91
C VAL A 65 14.93 12.10 4.77
N ALA A 66 15.10 12.83 5.89
CA ALA A 66 15.52 14.23 5.84
C ALA A 66 16.89 14.39 5.18
N HIS A 67 17.83 13.50 5.48
CA HIS A 67 19.15 13.49 4.85
C HIS A 67 19.07 13.18 3.35
N MET A 68 18.24 12.23 2.92
CA MET A 68 18.01 11.93 1.49
C MET A 68 17.59 13.17 0.69
N THR A 69 16.85 14.08 1.30
CA THR A 69 16.45 15.33 0.66
C THR A 69 17.60 16.33 0.54
N TYR A 70 18.31 16.58 1.64
CA TYR A 70 19.20 17.73 1.74
C TYR A 70 20.69 17.40 1.75
N ALA A 71 21.09 16.24 2.28
CA ALA A 71 22.47 15.92 2.58
C ALA A 71 23.12 14.99 1.56
N ARG A 72 24.45 14.92 1.60
CA ARG A 72 25.28 13.98 0.85
C ARG A 72 25.81 12.84 1.71
N ARG A 73 25.70 13.00 3.02
CA ARG A 73 26.12 12.02 4.02
C ARG A 73 25.32 12.13 5.30
N ILE A 74 25.44 11.16 6.16
CA ILE A 74 24.96 11.15 7.53
C ILE A 74 26.16 10.93 8.47
N ASP A 75 26.12 11.52 9.65
CA ASP A 75 27.07 11.26 10.73
C ASP A 75 26.37 10.45 11.84
N ARG A 76 26.75 9.19 11.97
CA ARG A 76 26.13 8.27 12.94
C ARG A 76 26.50 8.55 14.39
N SER A 77 27.46 9.45 14.64
CA SER A 77 27.74 9.95 15.99
C SER A 77 26.86 11.14 16.39
N GLY A 78 25.99 11.62 15.49
CA GLY A 78 25.08 12.74 15.73
C GLY A 78 25.73 14.11 15.65
N ARG A 79 26.95 14.23 15.10
CA ARG A 79 27.60 15.53 14.93
C ARG A 79 26.90 16.36 13.86
N PRO A 80 26.76 17.68 14.07
CA PRO A 80 26.19 18.57 13.08
C PRO A 80 26.93 18.53 11.74
N LEU A 81 26.20 18.61 10.64
CA LEU A 81 26.75 18.69 9.29
C LEU A 81 27.21 20.09 8.95
N GLY A 82 28.37 20.19 8.25
CA GLY A 82 28.88 21.43 7.68
C GLY A 82 28.27 21.75 6.31
N SER A 83 28.52 22.95 5.77
CA SER A 83 27.99 23.39 4.47
C SER A 83 28.27 22.41 3.33
N ASP A 84 29.49 21.83 3.29
CA ASP A 84 29.91 20.93 2.21
C ASP A 84 29.27 19.54 2.27
N ASP A 85 28.66 19.20 3.40
CA ASP A 85 27.95 17.94 3.60
C ASP A 85 26.53 17.95 2.94
N PHE A 86 26.08 19.10 2.46
CA PHE A 86 24.75 19.26 1.83
C PHE A 86 24.82 19.22 0.30
N LYS A 87 23.73 18.79 -0.32
CA LYS A 87 23.53 18.78 -1.77
C LYS A 87 23.55 20.21 -2.33
N GLN A 88 24.09 20.38 -3.51
CA GLN A 88 24.02 21.66 -4.23
C GLN A 88 22.58 22.01 -4.59
N THR A 89 21.82 21.01 -5.04
CA THR A 89 20.41 21.12 -5.37
C THR A 89 19.65 20.08 -4.54
N PRO A 90 19.07 20.48 -3.38
CA PRO A 90 18.18 19.61 -2.63
C PRO A 90 16.93 19.27 -3.45
N GLU A 91 16.47 18.04 -3.33
CA GLU A 91 15.25 17.58 -3.98
C GLU A 91 14.60 16.47 -3.15
N GLY A 92 13.27 16.44 -3.10
CA GLY A 92 12.57 15.38 -2.39
C GLY A 92 11.09 15.67 -2.18
N HIS A 93 10.38 14.63 -1.75
CA HIS A 93 9.01 14.69 -1.23
C HIS A 93 9.05 14.39 0.27
N THR A 94 9.59 15.35 1.03
CA THR A 94 10.05 15.11 2.41
C THR A 94 8.90 14.87 3.36
N GLY A 95 7.88 15.74 3.35
CA GLY A 95 6.82 15.71 4.37
C GLY A 95 5.99 14.44 4.33
N GLY A 96 5.51 14.04 3.16
CA GLY A 96 4.76 12.80 3.03
C GLY A 96 5.60 11.55 3.36
N SER A 97 6.90 11.58 3.07
CA SER A 97 7.81 10.50 3.43
C SER A 97 8.05 10.43 4.94
N LEU A 98 8.18 11.59 5.63
CA LEU A 98 8.28 11.62 7.09
C LEU A 98 7.04 11.03 7.76
N ASP A 99 5.84 11.39 7.26
CA ASP A 99 4.57 10.86 7.78
C ASP A 99 4.42 9.35 7.53
N MET A 100 4.97 8.86 6.44
CA MET A 100 4.91 7.45 6.07
C MET A 100 5.82 6.57 6.92
N VAL A 101 6.90 7.12 7.52
CA VAL A 101 7.84 6.33 8.35
C VAL A 101 7.15 5.71 9.56
N PRO A 102 6.43 6.45 10.44
CA PRO A 102 5.72 5.83 11.56
C PRO A 102 4.71 4.76 11.11
N ALA A 103 4.02 5.00 10.00
CA ALA A 103 3.06 4.05 9.46
C ALA A 103 3.72 2.74 9.00
N PHE A 104 4.83 2.81 8.25
CA PHE A 104 5.52 1.63 7.77
C PHE A 104 6.26 0.89 8.90
N VAL A 105 6.84 1.60 9.86
CA VAL A 105 7.43 0.98 11.07
C VAL A 105 6.36 0.33 11.94
N GLY A 106 5.18 0.95 12.09
CA GLY A 106 4.04 0.34 12.77
C GLY A 106 3.56 -0.95 12.11
N TYR A 107 3.57 -1.00 10.77
CA TYR A 107 3.32 -2.23 10.03
C TYR A 107 4.38 -3.32 10.32
N LEU A 108 5.66 -2.98 10.35
CA LEU A 108 6.73 -3.93 10.74
C LEU A 108 6.55 -4.41 12.18
N LEU A 109 6.18 -3.49 13.08
CA LEU A 109 5.90 -3.81 14.49
C LEU A 109 4.73 -4.79 14.62
N ALA A 110 3.63 -4.58 13.89
CA ALA A 110 2.50 -5.50 13.85
C ALA A 110 2.93 -6.90 13.37
N ASN A 111 3.78 -6.96 12.34
CA ASN A 111 4.34 -8.22 11.85
C ASN A 111 5.20 -8.91 12.92
N ALA A 112 6.06 -8.15 13.60
CA ALA A 112 6.94 -8.68 14.65
C ALA A 112 6.16 -9.18 15.88
N LEU A 113 5.18 -8.40 16.35
CA LEU A 113 4.33 -8.74 17.50
C LEU A 113 3.52 -10.02 17.28
N THR A 114 3.02 -10.21 16.06
CA THR A 114 2.13 -11.33 15.75
C THR A 114 2.84 -12.55 15.16
N GLY A 115 4.10 -12.41 14.77
CA GLY A 115 4.84 -13.45 14.04
C GLY A 115 4.28 -13.74 12.64
N THR A 116 3.50 -12.81 12.08
CA THR A 116 2.84 -12.94 10.78
C THR A 116 3.32 -11.83 9.85
N THR A 117 3.82 -12.18 8.68
CA THR A 117 4.16 -11.19 7.65
C THR A 117 2.95 -10.90 6.79
N ARG A 118 2.65 -9.62 6.62
CA ARG A 118 1.56 -9.11 5.77
C ARG A 118 2.13 -8.58 4.46
N GLY A 119 1.36 -8.60 3.40
CA GLY A 119 1.63 -7.78 2.23
C GLY A 119 1.35 -6.30 2.55
N TRP A 120 1.87 -5.41 1.73
CA TRP A 120 1.56 -4.00 1.83
C TRP A 120 1.40 -3.35 0.45
N LEU A 121 0.64 -2.27 0.43
CA LEU A 121 0.32 -1.47 -0.73
C LEU A 121 0.41 0.00 -0.33
N MET A 122 1.08 0.84 -1.11
CA MET A 122 1.23 2.27 -0.84
C MET A 122 0.62 3.11 -1.96
N GLY A 123 -0.35 3.95 -1.62
CA GLY A 123 -0.99 4.88 -2.54
C GLY A 123 -0.15 6.11 -2.85
N GLN A 124 0.74 6.49 -1.94
CA GLN A 124 1.59 7.68 -2.06
C GLN A 124 2.96 7.33 -2.65
N GLY A 125 3.05 7.01 -3.93
CA GLY A 125 4.28 6.56 -4.55
C GLY A 125 5.47 7.53 -4.44
N HIS A 126 5.22 8.82 -4.24
CA HIS A 126 6.25 9.82 -3.96
C HIS A 126 6.84 9.73 -2.53
N CYS A 127 6.23 8.94 -1.64
CA CYS A 127 6.73 8.73 -0.28
C CYS A 127 7.67 7.52 -0.15
N VAL A 128 8.18 6.99 -1.25
CA VAL A 128 9.06 5.81 -1.28
C VAL A 128 10.36 6.00 -0.47
N ALA A 129 10.79 7.23 -0.23
CA ALA A 129 11.96 7.50 0.63
C ALA A 129 11.81 6.91 2.04
N ALA A 130 10.59 6.90 2.60
CA ALA A 130 10.30 6.24 3.88
C ALA A 130 10.60 4.73 3.83
N ILE A 131 10.14 4.09 2.76
CA ILE A 131 10.29 2.64 2.57
C ILE A 131 11.76 2.28 2.38
N GLU A 132 12.48 3.02 1.53
CA GLU A 132 13.90 2.80 1.28
C GLU A 132 14.75 3.04 2.54
N ALA A 133 14.43 4.07 3.34
CA ALA A 133 15.12 4.34 4.60
C ALA A 133 14.94 3.18 5.59
N VAL A 134 13.71 2.72 5.79
CA VAL A 134 13.42 1.62 6.71
C VAL A 134 14.02 0.30 6.20
N ASN A 135 13.91 0.00 4.91
CA ASN A 135 14.46 -1.22 4.32
C ASN A 135 16.00 -1.26 4.40
N ALA A 136 16.67 -0.12 4.18
CA ALA A 136 18.12 -0.03 4.36
C ALA A 136 18.55 -0.32 5.81
N LEU A 137 17.82 0.21 6.79
CA LEU A 137 18.07 -0.02 8.21
C LEU A 137 17.80 -1.48 8.61
N THR A 138 16.69 -2.06 8.19
CA THR A 138 16.30 -3.44 8.54
C THR A 138 17.01 -4.50 7.70
N GLY A 139 17.69 -4.09 6.62
CA GLY A 139 18.39 -4.98 5.70
C GLY A 139 17.44 -5.77 4.78
N ASP A 140 16.19 -5.34 4.63
CA ASP A 140 15.24 -5.93 3.68
C ASP A 140 15.39 -5.35 2.29
N VAL A 141 16.59 -5.42 1.76
CA VAL A 141 17.01 -4.90 0.46
C VAL A 141 17.39 -6.03 -0.49
N SER A 142 17.33 -5.79 -1.79
CA SER A 142 17.76 -6.76 -2.79
C SER A 142 19.24 -7.13 -2.63
N ALA A 143 19.64 -8.31 -3.10
CA ALA A 143 21.03 -8.75 -3.03
C ALA A 143 21.99 -7.76 -3.73
N ALA A 144 21.57 -7.18 -4.85
CA ALA A 144 22.36 -6.19 -5.60
C ALA A 144 22.60 -4.89 -4.80
N GLN A 145 21.62 -4.49 -4.00
CA GLN A 145 21.67 -3.25 -3.24
C GLN A 145 22.28 -3.44 -1.85
N ARG A 146 22.24 -4.65 -1.27
CA ARG A 146 22.78 -4.93 0.06
C ARG A 146 24.27 -4.65 0.16
N GLY A 147 25.03 -4.87 -0.91
CA GLY A 147 26.46 -4.55 -0.95
C GLY A 147 26.75 -3.06 -1.16
N ARG A 148 25.75 -2.27 -1.57
CA ARG A 148 25.91 -0.84 -1.83
C ARG A 148 25.33 0.02 -0.71
N TYR A 149 24.20 -0.35 -0.16
CA TYR A 149 23.43 0.43 0.82
C TYR A 149 23.25 -0.38 2.12
N ASP A 150 24.34 -0.73 2.75
CA ASP A 150 24.28 -1.31 4.09
C ASP A 150 24.01 -0.22 5.15
N ARG A 151 23.74 -0.64 6.39
CA ARG A 151 23.44 0.26 7.49
C ARG A 151 24.66 0.93 8.15
N SER A 152 25.87 0.73 7.61
CA SER A 152 27.04 1.49 8.02
C SER A 152 26.90 2.97 7.65
N GLU A 153 27.67 3.84 8.29
CA GLU A 153 27.72 5.27 7.93
C GLU A 153 28.02 5.47 6.44
N ALA A 154 28.94 4.67 5.91
CA ALA A 154 29.30 4.72 4.49
C ALA A 154 28.17 4.25 3.56
N GLY A 155 27.48 3.17 3.93
CA GLY A 155 26.36 2.64 3.15
C GLY A 155 25.15 3.57 3.16
N LEU A 156 24.77 4.09 4.33
CA LEU A 156 23.70 5.07 4.46
C LEU A 156 24.04 6.39 3.76
N SER A 157 25.28 6.89 3.89
CA SER A 157 25.73 8.09 3.18
C SER A 157 25.66 7.91 1.67
N ARG A 158 25.96 6.73 1.16
CA ARG A 158 25.83 6.41 -0.27
C ARG A 158 24.38 6.40 -0.72
N LEU A 159 23.48 5.79 0.07
CA LEU A 159 22.05 5.81 -0.21
C LEU A 159 21.52 7.25 -0.25
N ILE A 160 21.91 8.08 0.72
CA ILE A 160 21.54 9.50 0.84
C ILE A 160 22.01 10.30 -0.37
N ALA A 161 23.27 10.10 -0.79
CA ALA A 161 23.81 10.79 -1.96
C ALA A 161 23.15 10.37 -3.29
N ASP A 162 22.86 9.08 -3.40
CA ASP A 162 22.27 8.50 -4.62
C ASP A 162 20.77 8.79 -4.77
N PHE A 163 20.04 8.89 -3.65
CA PHE A 163 18.60 9.13 -3.67
C PHE A 163 18.30 10.52 -4.27
N TYR A 164 17.33 10.57 -5.18
CA TYR A 164 17.01 11.73 -6.01
C TYR A 164 18.13 12.18 -6.99
N SER A 165 19.18 11.39 -7.19
CA SER A 165 20.19 11.70 -8.23
C SER A 165 19.71 11.34 -9.64
N TYR A 166 18.69 10.50 -9.74
CA TYR A 166 18.14 9.99 -11.00
C TYR A 166 19.17 9.36 -11.95
N ALA A 167 20.28 8.87 -11.40
CA ALA A 167 21.32 8.26 -12.19
C ALA A 167 20.81 7.02 -12.94
N ILE A 168 21.22 6.90 -14.20
CA ILE A 168 20.90 5.77 -15.08
C ILE A 168 22.16 5.00 -15.46
N ASP A 169 22.02 3.71 -15.67
CA ASP A 169 23.11 2.87 -16.15
C ASP A 169 23.30 2.96 -17.68
N LYS A 170 24.32 2.27 -18.20
CA LYS A 170 24.61 2.25 -19.65
C LYS A 170 23.49 1.64 -20.50
N GLN A 171 22.57 0.91 -19.88
CA GLN A 171 21.41 0.29 -20.52
C GLN A 171 20.15 1.18 -20.44
N GLY A 172 20.26 2.40 -19.88
CA GLY A 172 19.15 3.32 -19.69
C GLY A 172 18.20 2.93 -18.52
N ARG A 173 18.66 2.08 -17.60
CA ARG A 173 17.89 1.67 -16.42
C ARG A 173 18.32 2.51 -15.21
N PRO A 174 17.44 2.71 -14.22
CA PRO A 174 17.84 3.35 -12.97
C PRO A 174 19.02 2.62 -12.32
N ALA A 175 20.11 3.34 -12.09
CA ALA A 175 21.28 2.85 -11.39
C ALA A 175 21.19 3.02 -9.87
N VAL A 176 20.19 3.78 -9.41
CA VAL A 176 19.94 4.18 -8.02
C VAL A 176 18.45 4.02 -7.70
N PRO A 177 18.05 4.00 -6.41
CA PRO A 177 16.66 4.00 -6.04
C PRO A 177 15.91 5.20 -6.65
N LEU A 178 14.67 4.99 -7.05
CA LEU A 178 13.83 6.05 -7.58
C LEU A 178 13.29 6.91 -6.45
N GLY A 179 13.22 8.21 -6.69
CA GLY A 179 12.64 9.16 -5.76
C GLY A 179 11.10 9.17 -5.75
N SER A 180 10.50 8.39 -6.64
CA SER A 180 9.05 8.24 -6.78
C SER A 180 8.76 6.83 -7.31
N HIS A 181 7.57 6.34 -7.09
CA HIS A 181 7.16 4.97 -7.36
C HIS A 181 7.88 3.90 -6.52
N ALA A 182 7.41 2.66 -6.66
CA ALA A 182 8.02 1.53 -6.01
C ALA A 182 9.47 1.36 -6.48
N GLY A 183 10.40 1.45 -5.56
CA GLY A 183 11.81 1.19 -5.82
C GLY A 183 12.09 -0.31 -5.97
N PRO A 184 13.32 -0.67 -6.36
CA PRO A 184 13.69 -2.07 -6.49
C PRO A 184 13.61 -2.88 -5.19
N ASN A 185 13.54 -2.21 -4.05
CA ASN A 185 13.45 -2.83 -2.72
C ASN A 185 12.05 -2.79 -2.11
N THR A 186 11.07 -2.23 -2.78
CA THR A 186 9.71 -2.18 -2.27
C THR A 186 9.12 -3.57 -2.23
N ALA A 187 9.44 -4.22 -1.16
CA ALA A 187 9.06 -5.58 -0.90
C ALA A 187 7.60 -5.64 -0.48
N GLY A 188 6.85 -6.51 -1.10
CA GLY A 188 5.43 -6.66 -0.80
C GLY A 188 4.54 -5.56 -1.37
N ALA A 189 5.11 -4.55 -2.03
CA ALA A 189 4.33 -3.60 -2.81
C ALA A 189 3.77 -4.29 -4.04
N ILE A 190 2.47 -4.40 -4.10
CA ILE A 190 1.78 -5.09 -5.18
C ILE A 190 1.48 -4.11 -6.29
N SER A 191 1.08 -2.93 -5.92
CA SER A 191 0.88 -1.79 -6.80
C SER A 191 1.03 -0.54 -5.95
N GLU A 192 1.69 0.47 -6.48
CA GLU A 192 1.57 1.78 -5.90
C GLU A 192 0.45 2.50 -6.64
N GLY A 193 -0.64 2.78 -5.98
CA GLY A 193 -1.69 3.62 -6.54
C GLY A 193 -1.20 5.03 -6.84
N GLY A 194 -0.03 5.36 -6.30
CA GLY A 194 0.79 6.52 -6.60
C GLY A 194 0.00 7.80 -6.77
N TYR A 195 0.31 8.48 -7.83
CA TYR A 195 -0.33 9.75 -8.16
C TYR A 195 -1.81 9.65 -8.57
N LEU A 196 -2.28 8.46 -8.90
CA LEU A 196 -3.62 8.26 -9.43
C LEU A 196 -4.62 7.72 -8.40
N GLY A 197 -4.19 7.50 -7.15
CA GLY A 197 -5.08 7.10 -6.06
C GLY A 197 -5.68 5.70 -6.16
N PHE A 198 -5.20 4.85 -7.06
CA PHE A 198 -5.81 3.53 -7.31
C PHE A 198 -5.63 2.51 -6.19
N ALA A 199 -4.76 2.77 -5.22
CA ALA A 199 -4.60 1.89 -4.07
C ALA A 199 -5.93 1.67 -3.32
N GLY A 200 -6.75 2.71 -3.20
CA GLY A 200 -8.07 2.62 -2.59
C GLY A 200 -9.05 1.71 -3.32
N LEU A 201 -8.83 1.44 -4.60
CA LEU A 201 -9.67 0.57 -5.42
C LEU A 201 -9.22 -0.90 -5.40
N GLN A 202 -8.00 -1.16 -4.98
CA GLN A 202 -7.35 -2.46 -5.17
C GLN A 202 -7.37 -3.34 -3.94
N TYR A 203 -7.32 -2.77 -2.74
CA TYR A 203 -7.01 -3.51 -1.52
C TYR A 203 -7.99 -4.66 -1.20
N VAL A 204 -9.28 -4.52 -1.47
CA VAL A 204 -10.27 -5.60 -1.20
C VAL A 204 -10.18 -6.77 -2.19
N HIS A 205 -9.58 -6.57 -3.35
CA HIS A 205 -9.45 -7.61 -4.38
C HIS A 205 -8.05 -8.24 -4.41
N THR A 206 -7.07 -7.59 -3.81
CA THR A 206 -5.67 -8.02 -3.88
C THR A 206 -5.37 -9.27 -3.05
N PRO A 207 -5.75 -9.35 -1.74
CA PRO A 207 -5.41 -10.52 -0.94
C PRO A 207 -6.32 -11.71 -1.27
N LEU A 208 -5.73 -12.89 -1.32
CA LEU A 208 -6.43 -14.17 -1.39
C LEU A 208 -6.76 -14.67 0.02
N PRO A 209 -7.71 -15.62 0.20
CA PRO A 209 -7.96 -16.24 1.49
C PRO A 209 -6.68 -16.74 2.15
N GLY A 210 -6.48 -16.39 3.42
CA GLY A 210 -5.26 -16.69 4.17
C GLY A 210 -4.14 -15.67 4.02
N GLU A 211 -4.29 -14.65 3.17
CA GLU A 211 -3.36 -13.52 3.06
C GLU A 211 -3.91 -12.30 3.79
N SER A 212 -3.00 -11.44 4.26
CA SER A 212 -3.31 -10.14 4.85
C SER A 212 -2.55 -9.04 4.14
N LEU A 213 -3.22 -7.90 3.92
CA LEU A 213 -2.69 -6.72 3.24
C LEU A 213 -2.91 -5.47 4.09
N VAL A 214 -1.88 -4.65 4.24
CA VAL A 214 -2.01 -3.30 4.77
C VAL A 214 -1.91 -2.30 3.61
N ALA A 215 -2.90 -1.44 3.45
CA ALA A 215 -2.94 -0.44 2.38
C ALA A 215 -2.80 0.96 2.96
N PHE A 216 -1.70 1.63 2.65
CA PHE A 216 -1.46 3.02 3.04
C PHE A 216 -2.05 3.96 1.99
N LEU A 217 -2.92 4.87 2.42
CA LEU A 217 -3.69 5.76 1.57
C LEU A 217 -3.38 7.23 1.90
N SER A 218 -3.59 8.11 0.94
CA SER A 218 -3.37 9.55 1.08
C SER A 218 -4.70 10.29 1.08
N ASP A 219 -4.86 11.22 2.02
CA ASP A 219 -6.02 12.11 2.11
C ASP A 219 -6.22 12.95 0.85
N GLY A 220 -5.15 13.54 0.29
CA GLY A 220 -5.23 14.30 -0.95
C GLY A 220 -5.65 13.47 -2.15
N ALA A 221 -5.16 12.23 -2.27
CA ALA A 221 -5.61 11.34 -3.34
C ALA A 221 -7.05 10.87 -3.12
N PHE A 222 -7.43 10.60 -1.87
CA PHE A 222 -8.78 10.18 -1.53
C PHE A 222 -9.83 11.21 -1.93
N GLU A 223 -9.62 12.49 -1.61
CA GLU A 223 -10.60 13.54 -1.90
C GLU A 223 -10.71 13.91 -3.39
N GLU A 224 -9.63 13.71 -4.17
CA GLU A 224 -9.57 14.15 -5.57
C GLU A 224 -9.70 13.01 -6.59
N GLN A 225 -9.26 11.82 -6.22
CA GLN A 225 -9.18 10.66 -7.13
C GLN A 225 -10.04 9.51 -6.61
N ARG A 226 -11.19 9.84 -6.06
CA ARG A 226 -12.13 8.90 -5.47
C ARG A 226 -12.68 7.95 -6.51
N GLY A 227 -12.81 6.72 -6.16
CA GLY A 227 -13.42 5.74 -7.05
C GLY A 227 -13.87 4.48 -6.33
N SER A 228 -13.68 4.41 -5.00
CA SER A 228 -13.85 3.17 -4.26
C SER A 228 -14.53 3.29 -2.92
N ASP A 229 -15.26 4.35 -2.67
CA ASP A 229 -16.07 4.51 -1.45
C ASP A 229 -17.01 3.33 -1.22
N TRP A 230 -17.13 2.47 -2.22
CA TRP A 230 -17.97 1.27 -2.25
C TRP A 230 -17.19 -0.04 -2.08
N ALA A 231 -15.90 0.01 -1.81
CA ALA A 231 -15.06 -1.19 -1.70
C ALA A 231 -15.61 -2.25 -0.72
N PRO A 232 -16.20 -1.89 0.45
CA PRO A 232 -16.77 -2.87 1.37
C PRO A 232 -17.84 -3.76 0.74
N ARG A 233 -18.60 -3.26 -0.23
CA ARG A 233 -19.67 -4.02 -0.90
C ARG A 233 -19.14 -5.22 -1.68
N TRP A 234 -17.87 -5.20 -2.06
CA TRP A 234 -17.25 -6.26 -2.87
C TRP A 234 -16.46 -7.28 -2.06
N TRP A 235 -16.08 -6.94 -0.82
CA TRP A 235 -15.32 -7.86 0.02
C TRP A 235 -16.17 -9.06 0.47
N ARG A 236 -15.59 -10.26 0.40
CA ARG A 236 -16.20 -11.51 0.89
C ARG A 236 -15.13 -12.35 1.55
N ALA A 237 -15.42 -12.87 2.76
CA ALA A 237 -14.50 -13.72 3.49
C ALA A 237 -14.19 -15.05 2.78
N GLU A 238 -15.06 -15.48 1.87
CA GLU A 238 -14.94 -16.73 1.14
C GLU A 238 -13.90 -16.68 0.02
N ASP A 239 -13.65 -15.50 -0.53
CA ASP A 239 -12.76 -15.37 -1.69
C ASP A 239 -11.80 -14.18 -1.62
N CYS A 240 -11.80 -13.44 -0.52
CA CYS A 240 -10.87 -12.36 -0.23
C CYS A 240 -10.12 -12.64 1.08
N GLY A 241 -8.84 -12.29 1.12
CA GLY A 241 -8.08 -12.20 2.36
C GLY A 241 -8.44 -10.95 3.16
N PHE A 242 -7.68 -10.70 4.23
CA PHE A 242 -7.89 -9.53 5.05
C PHE A 242 -7.16 -8.32 4.48
N ALA A 243 -7.77 -7.17 4.60
CA ALA A 243 -7.15 -5.91 4.21
C ALA A 243 -7.42 -4.83 5.26
N VAL A 244 -6.38 -4.04 5.55
CA VAL A 244 -6.43 -2.95 6.50
C VAL A 244 -6.07 -1.66 5.78
N PRO A 245 -7.06 -0.85 5.34
CA PRO A 245 -6.82 0.48 4.81
C PRO A 245 -6.44 1.45 5.94
N ILE A 246 -5.34 2.16 5.75
CA ILE A 246 -4.83 3.18 6.67
C ILE A 246 -4.70 4.50 5.93
N MET A 247 -5.57 5.45 6.22
CA MET A 247 -5.48 6.82 5.72
C MET A 247 -4.44 7.59 6.51
N ILE A 248 -3.41 8.06 5.84
CA ILE A 248 -2.45 9.02 6.42
C ILE A 248 -3.05 10.41 6.26
N LEU A 249 -3.76 10.84 7.29
CA LEU A 249 -4.45 12.13 7.30
C LEU A 249 -3.50 13.24 7.80
N ASN A 250 -2.72 13.80 6.90
CA ASN A 250 -1.78 14.89 7.21
C ASN A 250 -2.34 16.29 6.90
N GLY A 251 -3.51 16.38 6.31
CA GLY A 251 -4.26 17.59 6.07
C GLY A 251 -3.76 18.47 4.95
N ARG A 252 -2.80 18.00 4.15
CA ARG A 252 -2.21 18.81 3.07
C ARG A 252 -1.94 18.01 1.80
N ARG A 253 -2.24 18.63 0.66
CA ARG A 253 -1.89 18.13 -0.68
C ARG A 253 -1.10 19.20 -1.43
N ILE A 254 0.01 18.83 -2.06
CA ILE A 254 0.86 19.74 -2.82
C ILE A 254 1.03 21.10 -2.08
N GLU A 255 0.39 22.16 -2.53
CA GLU A 255 0.54 23.55 -2.04
C GLU A 255 -0.67 24.07 -1.25
N GLN A 256 -1.58 23.18 -0.82
CA GLN A 256 -2.80 23.60 -0.12
C GLN A 256 -3.25 22.58 0.94
N ARG A 257 -4.15 23.00 1.80
CA ARG A 257 -4.84 22.11 2.73
C ARG A 257 -5.83 21.23 1.98
N THR A 258 -6.02 20.02 2.45
CA THR A 258 -7.08 19.13 1.94
C THR A 258 -8.46 19.67 2.30
N GLN A 259 -9.47 19.35 1.49
CA GLN A 259 -10.86 19.67 1.79
C GLN A 259 -11.30 18.96 3.08
N ILE A 260 -10.89 17.73 3.28
CA ILE A 260 -11.17 16.96 4.49
C ILE A 260 -10.85 17.75 5.76
N VAL A 261 -9.65 18.35 5.83
CA VAL A 261 -9.24 19.13 7.01
C VAL A 261 -10.05 20.44 7.13
N GLN A 262 -10.45 21.03 6.01
CA GLN A 262 -11.26 22.25 6.02
C GLN A 262 -12.70 22.00 6.48
N GLU A 263 -13.24 20.80 6.27
CA GLU A 263 -14.61 20.40 6.65
C GLU A 263 -14.72 19.78 8.05
N GLY A 264 -13.61 19.57 8.75
CA GLY A 264 -13.64 19.03 10.11
C GLY A 264 -12.66 17.90 10.40
N GLY A 265 -11.77 17.59 9.47
CA GLY A 265 -10.66 16.66 9.65
C GLY A 265 -11.11 15.21 9.84
N ALA A 266 -10.48 14.53 10.80
CA ALA A 266 -10.71 13.11 11.06
C ALA A 266 -12.16 12.80 11.42
N ALA A 267 -12.84 13.68 12.15
CA ALA A 267 -14.24 13.47 12.52
C ALA A 267 -15.17 13.48 11.29
N TRP A 268 -15.01 14.45 10.41
CA TRP A 268 -15.77 14.55 9.17
C TRP A 268 -15.50 13.33 8.27
N LEU A 269 -14.23 12.94 8.09
CA LEU A 269 -13.87 11.76 7.31
C LEU A 269 -14.46 10.47 7.91
N ALA A 270 -14.49 10.35 9.23
CA ALA A 270 -15.09 9.18 9.88
C ALA A 270 -16.60 9.07 9.60
N GLU A 271 -17.30 10.20 9.55
CA GLU A 271 -18.74 10.21 9.18
C GLU A 271 -18.95 9.82 7.71
N ASP A 272 -18.18 10.37 6.79
CA ASP A 272 -18.21 10.03 5.37
C ASP A 272 -17.94 8.52 5.16
N LEU A 273 -16.94 7.98 5.81
CA LEU A 273 -16.61 6.56 5.74
C LEU A 273 -17.73 5.66 6.31
N ARG A 274 -18.37 6.07 7.41
CA ARG A 274 -19.52 5.30 7.97
C ARG A 274 -20.69 5.24 7.00
N HIS A 275 -21.00 6.32 6.29
CA HIS A 275 -22.01 6.34 5.24
C HIS A 275 -21.69 5.36 4.10
N ASN A 276 -20.41 5.17 3.80
CA ASN A 276 -19.93 4.28 2.76
C ASN A 276 -19.73 2.81 3.24
N GLY A 277 -20.14 2.47 4.46
CA GLY A 277 -20.14 1.09 4.97
C GLY A 277 -18.85 0.67 5.67
N PHE A 278 -18.00 1.63 6.03
CA PHE A 278 -16.80 1.37 6.84
C PHE A 278 -17.09 1.51 8.35
N ASP A 279 -16.17 0.95 9.14
CA ASP A 279 -16.07 1.14 10.59
C ASP A 279 -14.75 1.85 10.93
N PRO A 280 -14.71 3.19 10.86
CA PRO A 280 -13.48 3.95 11.03
C PRO A 280 -13.04 4.05 12.48
N VAL A 281 -11.75 3.87 12.72
CA VAL A 281 -11.07 4.18 13.99
C VAL A 281 -10.05 5.30 13.76
N ILE A 282 -10.08 6.32 14.62
CA ILE A 282 -9.12 7.43 14.59
C ILE A 282 -7.98 7.10 15.55
N ILE A 283 -6.75 7.25 15.09
CA ILE A 283 -5.53 7.02 15.89
C ILE A 283 -4.52 8.15 15.67
N ASP A 284 -3.51 8.21 16.52
CA ASP A 284 -2.35 9.08 16.30
C ASP A 284 -1.45 8.47 15.21
N GLY A 285 -1.41 9.09 14.05
CA GLY A 285 -0.61 8.65 12.90
C GLY A 285 0.91 8.88 13.03
N ARG A 286 1.32 9.62 14.08
CA ARG A 286 2.72 9.87 14.42
C ARG A 286 3.34 8.74 15.25
N ASP A 287 2.50 7.83 15.70
CA ASP A 287 2.81 6.79 16.68
C ASP A 287 2.80 5.40 16.02
N PRO A 288 3.96 4.76 15.80
CA PRO A 288 4.03 3.42 15.22
C PRO A 288 3.34 2.36 16.07
N VAL A 289 3.22 2.58 17.39
CA VAL A 289 2.52 1.67 18.29
C VAL A 289 1.01 1.71 18.07
N ALA A 290 0.44 2.92 17.85
CA ALA A 290 -0.97 3.08 17.50
C ALA A 290 -1.30 2.41 16.15
N ILE A 291 -0.44 2.58 15.16
CA ILE A 291 -0.57 1.92 13.85
C ILE A 291 -0.56 0.39 13.99
N ALA A 292 0.40 -0.17 14.76
CA ALA A 292 0.50 -1.61 14.94
C ALA A 292 -0.74 -2.18 15.64
N TRP A 293 -1.24 -1.50 16.67
CA TRP A 293 -2.49 -1.87 17.34
C TRP A 293 -3.65 -1.90 16.36
N ALA A 294 -3.83 -0.82 15.58
CA ALA A 294 -4.94 -0.69 14.65
C ALA A 294 -4.93 -1.77 13.55
N ILE A 295 -3.75 -2.16 13.07
CA ILE A 295 -3.62 -3.26 12.09
C ILE A 295 -4.14 -4.57 12.68
N VAL A 296 -3.67 -4.93 13.87
CA VAL A 296 -4.05 -6.21 14.50
C VAL A 296 -5.54 -6.22 14.85
N GLU A 297 -6.07 -5.14 15.40
CA GLU A 297 -7.49 -5.04 15.78
C GLU A 297 -8.42 -5.10 14.56
N SER A 298 -8.02 -4.47 13.45
CA SER A 298 -8.78 -4.55 12.20
C SER A 298 -8.85 -5.98 11.65
N GLU A 299 -7.74 -6.71 11.69
CA GLU A 299 -7.71 -8.11 11.28
C GLU A 299 -8.52 -9.01 12.21
N ASP A 300 -8.45 -8.80 13.51
CA ASP A 300 -9.23 -9.54 14.49
C ASP A 300 -10.73 -9.32 14.26
N THR A 301 -11.15 -8.10 13.92
CA THR A 301 -12.53 -7.78 13.54
C THR A 301 -12.98 -8.56 12.29
N LEU A 302 -12.17 -8.55 11.23
CA LEU A 302 -12.48 -9.30 10.01
C LEU A 302 -12.46 -10.82 10.24
N SER A 303 -11.54 -11.31 11.07
CA SER A 303 -11.44 -12.71 11.46
C SER A 303 -12.68 -13.16 12.24
N ALA A 304 -13.13 -12.36 13.22
CA ALA A 304 -14.34 -12.63 13.97
C ALA A 304 -15.58 -12.66 13.07
N PHE A 305 -15.68 -11.76 12.10
CA PHE A 305 -16.73 -11.79 11.08
C PHE A 305 -16.64 -13.06 10.21
N ALA A 306 -15.43 -13.39 9.72
CA ALA A 306 -15.20 -14.57 8.89
C ALA A 306 -15.52 -15.90 9.60
N ALA A 307 -15.44 -15.95 10.91
CA ALA A 307 -15.78 -17.14 11.70
C ALA A 307 -17.29 -17.36 11.88
N GLN A 308 -18.14 -16.37 11.56
CA GLN A 308 -19.60 -16.51 11.68
C GLN A 308 -20.15 -17.50 10.65
N SER A 309 -21.09 -18.35 11.05
CA SER A 309 -21.76 -19.31 10.16
C SER A 309 -22.76 -18.64 9.21
N ASN A 310 -23.41 -17.57 9.65
CA ASN A 310 -24.46 -16.83 8.90
C ASN A 310 -23.99 -15.41 8.61
N ARG A 311 -22.97 -15.26 7.77
CA ARG A 311 -22.43 -13.95 7.36
C ARG A 311 -23.45 -13.17 6.55
N ARG A 312 -23.64 -11.90 6.87
CA ARG A 312 -24.44 -10.96 6.10
C ARG A 312 -23.55 -9.86 5.53
N TYR A 313 -23.64 -9.66 4.25
CA TYR A 313 -22.89 -8.63 3.54
C TYR A 313 -23.73 -7.38 3.26
N PRO A 314 -23.11 -6.17 3.17
CA PRO A 314 -21.68 -5.93 3.42
C PRO A 314 -21.35 -6.03 4.90
N VAL A 315 -20.08 -6.36 5.20
CA VAL A 315 -19.54 -6.15 6.55
C VAL A 315 -19.28 -4.65 6.74
N LYS A 316 -19.36 -4.16 7.98
CA LYS A 316 -18.77 -2.87 8.32
C LYS A 316 -17.26 -3.03 8.27
N PHE A 317 -16.65 -2.56 7.20
CA PHE A 317 -15.25 -2.84 6.91
C PHE A 317 -14.35 -1.94 7.75
N PRO A 318 -13.34 -2.49 8.48
CA PRO A 318 -12.43 -1.67 9.26
C PRO A 318 -11.70 -0.64 8.40
N TYR A 319 -11.55 0.57 8.92
CA TYR A 319 -10.79 1.63 8.27
C TYR A 319 -10.04 2.44 9.32
N VAL A 320 -8.74 2.65 9.13
CA VAL A 320 -7.91 3.39 10.06
C VAL A 320 -7.68 4.80 9.55
N ILE A 321 -7.99 5.80 10.37
CA ILE A 321 -7.65 7.21 10.14
C ILE A 321 -6.47 7.54 11.04
N ALA A 322 -5.27 7.58 10.46
CA ALA A 322 -4.03 7.90 11.13
C ALA A 322 -3.78 9.42 11.02
N GLU A 323 -4.21 10.15 12.03
CA GLU A 323 -4.13 11.61 12.06
C GLU A 323 -2.71 12.08 12.36
N THR A 324 -2.14 12.91 11.50
CA THR A 324 -0.79 13.44 11.62
C THR A 324 -0.70 14.86 11.07
N GLU A 325 0.48 15.40 11.00
CA GLU A 325 0.79 16.68 10.34
C GLU A 325 1.89 16.49 9.32
N LYS A 326 1.75 17.09 8.14
CA LYS A 326 2.70 16.90 7.04
C LYS A 326 4.11 17.31 7.43
N GLY A 327 5.05 16.36 7.37
CA GLY A 327 6.44 16.59 7.76
C GLY A 327 6.72 16.43 9.25
N PHE A 328 5.88 15.69 9.96
CA PHE A 328 6.02 15.43 11.40
C PHE A 328 7.46 15.11 11.82
N GLY A 329 7.87 15.67 12.94
CA GLY A 329 9.17 15.41 13.57
C GLY A 329 10.36 16.15 12.95
N PHE A 330 10.14 17.00 11.94
CA PHE A 330 11.21 17.77 11.31
C PHE A 330 10.83 19.25 11.15
N PRO A 331 11.78 20.20 11.17
CA PRO A 331 11.50 21.63 10.99
C PRO A 331 10.74 21.91 9.69
N GLY A 332 9.77 22.83 9.76
CA GLY A 332 8.89 23.17 8.64
C GLY A 332 7.66 22.28 8.52
N ALA A 333 7.40 21.39 9.49
CA ALA A 333 6.18 20.60 9.55
C ALA A 333 4.91 21.48 9.53
N ALA A 334 3.79 20.89 9.12
CA ALA A 334 2.47 21.52 9.00
C ALA A 334 2.41 22.75 8.06
N THR A 335 3.41 22.93 7.20
CA THR A 335 3.43 23.98 6.16
C THR A 335 3.23 23.38 4.75
N ASN A 336 2.90 24.23 3.77
CA ASN A 336 2.84 23.77 2.37
C ASN A 336 4.23 23.39 1.83
N ALA A 337 5.29 24.09 2.29
CA ALA A 337 6.67 23.79 1.92
C ALA A 337 7.09 22.37 2.33
N ALA A 338 6.49 21.80 3.39
CA ALA A 338 6.75 20.43 3.81
C ALA A 338 6.50 19.39 2.70
N HIS A 339 5.72 19.73 1.66
CA HIS A 339 5.50 18.78 0.56
C HIS A 339 6.82 18.34 -0.08
N ASN A 340 7.69 19.29 -0.39
CA ASN A 340 8.99 19.03 -1.03
C ASN A 340 10.16 19.38 -0.11
N LEU A 341 10.37 20.65 0.15
CA LEU A 341 11.53 21.20 0.86
C LEU A 341 11.07 22.04 2.06
N PRO A 342 10.93 21.45 3.25
CA PRO A 342 10.37 22.13 4.43
C PRO A 342 11.23 23.28 5.00
N LEU A 343 12.53 23.31 4.70
CA LEU A 343 13.43 24.34 5.22
C LEU A 343 13.38 25.62 4.38
N ASP A 344 13.56 26.75 5.04
CA ASP A 344 13.68 28.05 4.38
C ASP A 344 15.09 28.24 3.80
N GLY A 345 15.29 27.70 2.62
CA GLY A 345 16.54 27.73 1.87
C GLY A 345 17.37 26.43 1.93
N ASN A 346 18.45 26.43 1.13
CA ASN A 346 19.38 25.32 1.07
C ASN A 346 20.36 25.37 2.25
N PRO A 347 20.46 24.33 3.10
CA PRO A 347 21.44 24.28 4.20
C PRO A 347 22.90 24.43 3.75
N ARG A 348 23.23 24.18 2.50
CA ARG A 348 24.55 24.42 1.94
C ARG A 348 24.92 25.90 1.94
N GLU A 349 23.96 26.74 1.57
CA GLU A 349 24.18 28.17 1.32
C GLU A 349 23.70 29.03 2.49
N HIS A 350 22.63 28.61 3.16
CA HIS A 350 21.96 29.37 4.22
C HIS A 350 22.26 28.80 5.60
N ALA A 351 22.92 29.59 6.45
CA ALA A 351 23.29 29.18 7.81
C ALA A 351 22.07 28.82 8.67
N GLN A 352 21.01 29.62 8.59
CA GLN A 352 19.77 29.38 9.33
C GLN A 352 19.11 28.04 8.94
N ALA A 353 19.03 27.75 7.63
CA ALA A 353 18.50 26.47 7.15
C ALA A 353 19.37 25.29 7.62
N ARG A 354 20.70 25.48 7.68
CA ARG A 354 21.64 24.48 8.19
C ARG A 354 21.47 24.25 9.69
N GLU A 355 21.29 25.30 10.47
CA GLU A 355 21.00 25.20 11.90
C GLU A 355 19.68 24.47 12.14
N ALA A 356 18.62 24.83 11.40
CA ALA A 356 17.32 24.16 11.46
C ALA A 356 17.43 22.68 11.09
N PHE A 357 18.15 22.35 10.00
CA PHE A 357 18.41 20.95 9.63
C PHE A 357 19.10 20.17 10.75
N ASN A 358 20.20 20.71 11.28
CA ASN A 358 20.96 20.06 12.33
C ASN A 358 20.17 19.90 13.63
N ALA A 359 19.33 20.87 13.97
CA ALA A 359 18.42 20.77 15.12
C ALA A 359 17.37 19.65 14.91
N GLY A 360 16.78 19.56 13.72
CA GLY A 360 15.86 18.49 13.36
C GLY A 360 16.53 17.11 13.37
N ALA A 361 17.72 17.00 12.81
CA ALA A 361 18.50 15.77 12.83
C ALA A 361 18.89 15.34 14.26
N ALA A 362 19.22 16.30 15.13
CA ALA A 362 19.52 16.02 16.53
C ALA A 362 18.30 15.52 17.31
N ALA A 363 17.10 16.07 17.03
CA ALA A 363 15.85 15.60 17.65
C ALA A 363 15.47 14.17 17.24
N LEU A 364 15.92 13.72 16.07
CA LEU A 364 15.71 12.38 15.53
C LEU A 364 16.87 11.42 15.79
N PHE A 365 17.92 11.88 16.46
CA PHE A 365 19.13 11.11 16.65
C PHE A 365 18.92 9.93 17.60
N VAL A 366 19.39 8.76 17.19
CA VAL A 366 19.41 7.53 18.00
C VAL A 366 20.87 7.06 18.10
N PRO A 367 21.43 6.88 19.31
CA PRO A 367 22.77 6.34 19.47
C PRO A 367 22.93 4.98 18.78
N GLU A 368 24.10 4.74 18.17
CA GLU A 368 24.36 3.55 17.36
C GLU A 368 24.04 2.25 18.08
N ILE A 369 24.45 2.14 19.35
CA ILE A 369 24.22 0.93 20.15
C ILE A 369 22.71 0.68 20.39
N GLU A 370 21.94 1.74 20.60
CA GLU A 370 20.49 1.62 20.78
C GLU A 370 19.80 1.22 19.48
N LEU A 371 20.22 1.80 18.36
CA LEU A 371 19.71 1.44 17.04
C LEU A 371 20.01 -0.02 16.68
N GLU A 372 21.24 -0.49 16.88
CA GLU A 372 21.60 -1.88 16.58
C GLU A 372 20.82 -2.87 17.45
N ASN A 373 20.58 -2.53 18.71
CA ASN A 373 19.71 -3.31 19.59
C ASN A 373 18.26 -3.33 19.06
N ALA A 374 17.72 -2.17 18.71
CA ALA A 374 16.36 -2.05 18.17
C ALA A 374 16.18 -2.83 16.86
N LEU A 375 17.13 -2.71 15.93
CA LEU A 375 17.11 -3.45 14.67
C LEU A 375 17.21 -4.97 14.89
N THR A 376 18.02 -5.40 15.85
CA THR A 376 18.14 -6.82 16.21
C THR A 376 16.82 -7.38 16.74
N VAL A 377 16.10 -6.59 17.54
CA VAL A 377 14.80 -6.98 18.09
C VAL A 377 13.74 -7.07 17.00
N LEU A 378 13.60 -6.04 16.15
CA LEU A 378 12.58 -6.00 15.08
C LEU A 378 12.86 -6.97 13.93
N ALA A 379 14.12 -7.14 13.53
CA ALA A 379 14.51 -7.94 12.37
C ALA A 379 14.70 -9.44 12.66
N ASN A 380 14.19 -9.95 13.77
CA ASN A 380 14.45 -11.32 14.19
C ASN A 380 13.55 -12.35 13.47
N HIS A 381 13.52 -12.29 12.13
CA HIS A 381 12.72 -13.17 11.28
C HIS A 381 13.10 -14.66 11.46
N GLY A 382 14.38 -14.93 11.63
CA GLY A 382 14.87 -16.30 11.79
C GLY A 382 14.36 -17.00 13.04
N LYS A 383 14.25 -16.28 14.16
CA LYS A 383 13.73 -16.83 15.43
C LYS A 383 12.21 -17.04 15.38
N ASN A 384 11.48 -16.14 14.78
CA ASN A 384 10.02 -16.18 14.68
C ASN A 384 9.50 -17.04 13.53
N ARG A 385 10.38 -17.57 12.67
CA ARG A 385 10.05 -18.36 11.47
C ARG A 385 9.08 -17.68 10.51
N ARG A 386 8.93 -16.35 10.59
CA ARG A 386 8.18 -15.59 9.61
C ARG A 386 9.07 -15.18 8.43
N SER A 387 8.49 -15.05 7.23
CA SER A 387 9.20 -14.50 6.07
C SER A 387 9.50 -13.02 6.29
N ARG A 388 10.52 -12.51 5.59
CA ARG A 388 10.71 -11.07 5.43
C ARG A 388 9.57 -10.48 4.59
N GLU A 389 9.41 -9.19 4.67
CA GLU A 389 8.40 -8.45 3.90
C GLU A 389 8.64 -8.63 2.38
N SER A 390 9.90 -8.60 1.94
CA SER A 390 10.32 -8.86 0.55
C SER A 390 10.07 -10.29 0.06
N GLU A 391 9.82 -11.22 0.97
CA GLU A 391 9.57 -12.64 0.67
C GLU A 391 8.08 -13.01 0.75
N HIS A 392 7.21 -12.03 1.05
CA HIS A 392 5.79 -12.28 1.14
C HIS A 392 5.22 -12.83 -0.18
N PRO A 393 4.31 -13.83 -0.15
CA PRO A 393 3.74 -14.43 -1.37
C PRO A 393 3.15 -13.41 -2.34
N MET A 394 2.54 -12.35 -1.86
CA MET A 394 2.00 -11.28 -2.70
C MET A 394 3.09 -10.55 -3.49
N ALA A 395 4.30 -10.37 -2.91
CA ALA A 395 5.43 -9.75 -3.59
C ALA A 395 6.08 -10.68 -4.62
N ARG A 396 5.97 -11.98 -4.40
CA ARG A 396 6.61 -13.04 -5.21
C ARG A 396 5.62 -14.04 -5.79
N ARG A 397 4.39 -13.61 -6.02
CA ARG A 397 3.35 -14.50 -6.51
C ARG A 397 3.70 -15.06 -7.88
N HIS A 398 3.66 -16.38 -7.99
CA HIS A 398 3.76 -17.10 -9.25
C HIS A 398 2.40 -17.71 -9.54
N PRO A 399 1.59 -17.11 -10.42
CA PRO A 399 0.30 -17.68 -10.76
C PRO A 399 0.49 -19.01 -11.47
N ALA A 400 -0.35 -19.97 -11.14
CA ALA A 400 -0.39 -21.23 -11.89
C ALA A 400 -0.86 -20.96 -13.33
N SER A 401 -0.24 -21.59 -14.29
CA SER A 401 -0.70 -21.51 -15.67
C SER A 401 -2.12 -22.09 -15.79
N PRO A 402 -3.08 -21.37 -16.37
CA PRO A 402 -4.42 -21.88 -16.53
C PRO A 402 -4.43 -23.02 -17.56
N HIS A 403 -5.30 -23.99 -17.33
CA HIS A 403 -5.67 -24.94 -18.38
C HIS A 403 -6.49 -24.21 -19.43
N LEU A 404 -6.01 -24.19 -20.67
CA LEU A 404 -6.68 -23.50 -21.78
C LEU A 404 -7.53 -24.50 -22.57
N PRO A 405 -8.87 -24.41 -22.53
CA PRO A 405 -9.73 -25.21 -23.38
C PRO A 405 -9.46 -24.93 -24.85
N VAL A 406 -9.50 -25.96 -25.69
CA VAL A 406 -9.39 -25.80 -27.15
C VAL A 406 -10.54 -24.92 -27.64
N PRO A 407 -10.29 -23.81 -28.32
CA PRO A 407 -11.35 -22.99 -28.90
C PRO A 407 -12.08 -23.80 -29.98
N ALA A 408 -13.39 -23.88 -29.89
CA ALA A 408 -14.21 -24.46 -30.96
C ALA A 408 -14.40 -23.41 -32.08
N TRP A 409 -13.37 -23.22 -32.88
CA TRP A 409 -13.48 -22.44 -34.11
C TRP A 409 -14.27 -23.23 -35.13
N ALA A 410 -15.46 -22.73 -35.48
CA ALA A 410 -16.19 -23.25 -36.63
C ALA A 410 -15.93 -22.31 -37.83
N PRO A 411 -15.01 -22.67 -38.75
CA PRO A 411 -14.63 -21.75 -39.82
C PRO A 411 -15.69 -21.58 -40.93
N THR A 412 -16.84 -22.20 -40.80
CA THR A 412 -17.76 -22.42 -41.92
C THR A 412 -19.05 -21.61 -41.88
N LYS A 413 -19.28 -20.73 -40.92
CA LYS A 413 -20.46 -19.87 -40.93
C LYS A 413 -20.09 -18.41 -40.74
N VAL A 414 -20.37 -17.64 -41.75
CA VAL A 414 -20.01 -16.23 -41.91
C VAL A 414 -20.87 -15.27 -41.06
N SER A 415 -21.81 -15.74 -40.27
CA SER A 415 -22.67 -14.90 -39.45
C SER A 415 -22.62 -15.31 -37.98
N GLY A 416 -21.90 -14.57 -37.18
CA GLY A 416 -21.84 -14.75 -35.73
C GLY A 416 -21.03 -13.65 -35.05
N SER A 417 -21.41 -13.28 -33.84
CA SER A 417 -20.67 -12.33 -33.02
C SER A 417 -19.39 -12.98 -32.49
N ALA A 418 -18.24 -12.34 -32.69
CA ALA A 418 -16.97 -12.73 -32.08
C ALA A 418 -17.09 -12.80 -30.54
N MET A 419 -17.82 -11.85 -29.95
CA MET A 419 -18.09 -11.80 -28.51
C MET A 419 -18.86 -13.03 -28.02
N SER A 420 -19.85 -13.53 -28.77
CA SER A 420 -20.56 -14.77 -28.38
C SER A 420 -19.67 -16.02 -28.43
N SER A 421 -18.63 -16.01 -29.23
CA SER A 421 -17.62 -17.10 -29.26
C SER A 421 -16.66 -16.98 -28.09
N LEU A 422 -16.22 -15.76 -27.77
CA LEU A 422 -15.41 -15.47 -26.58
C LEU A 422 -16.19 -15.82 -25.30
N ASP A 423 -17.46 -15.47 -25.21
CA ASP A 423 -18.34 -15.78 -24.06
C ASP A 423 -18.35 -17.28 -23.76
N ARG A 424 -18.66 -18.11 -24.78
CA ARG A 424 -18.67 -19.56 -24.63
C ARG A 424 -17.32 -20.15 -24.28
N TRP A 425 -16.25 -19.60 -24.82
CA TRP A 425 -14.89 -20.05 -24.52
C TRP A 425 -14.49 -19.66 -23.09
N PHE A 426 -14.83 -18.44 -22.65
CA PHE A 426 -14.49 -17.97 -21.31
C PHE A 426 -15.24 -18.76 -20.22
N VAL A 427 -16.49 -19.15 -20.46
CA VAL A 427 -17.22 -20.08 -19.58
C VAL A 427 -16.43 -21.38 -19.40
N LYS A 428 -15.96 -22.00 -20.50
CA LYS A 428 -15.16 -23.23 -20.46
C LYS A 428 -13.82 -23.00 -19.72
N LEU A 429 -13.18 -21.85 -19.94
CA LEU A 429 -11.94 -21.48 -19.27
C LEU A 429 -12.15 -21.39 -17.75
N ALA A 430 -13.19 -20.69 -17.30
CA ALA A 430 -13.51 -20.56 -15.88
C ALA A 430 -13.82 -21.93 -15.24
N GLN A 431 -14.60 -22.77 -15.91
CA GLN A 431 -14.95 -24.11 -15.44
C GLN A 431 -13.74 -25.07 -15.39
N ALA A 432 -12.79 -24.92 -16.31
CA ALA A 432 -11.57 -25.75 -16.35
C ALA A 432 -10.53 -25.33 -15.29
N ASN A 433 -10.71 -24.20 -14.62
CA ASN A 433 -9.77 -23.63 -13.65
C ASN A 433 -10.45 -23.22 -12.34
N PRO A 434 -11.16 -24.13 -11.65
CA PRO A 434 -11.90 -23.78 -10.43
C PRO A 434 -11.00 -23.32 -9.27
N GLN A 435 -9.70 -23.62 -9.33
CA GLN A 435 -8.69 -23.19 -8.37
C GLN A 435 -8.27 -21.72 -8.54
N LEU A 436 -8.59 -21.11 -9.68
CA LEU A 436 -8.25 -19.73 -9.96
C LEU A 436 -9.45 -18.82 -9.67
N ARG A 437 -9.26 -17.82 -8.81
CA ARG A 437 -10.28 -16.82 -8.56
C ARG A 437 -10.57 -16.03 -9.84
N VAL A 438 -11.83 -15.98 -10.26
CA VAL A 438 -12.26 -15.22 -11.44
C VAL A 438 -12.72 -13.84 -11.01
N ARG A 439 -12.35 -12.79 -11.76
CA ARG A 439 -12.89 -11.44 -11.66
C ARG A 439 -13.15 -10.88 -13.05
N ILE A 440 -14.36 -10.42 -13.26
CA ILE A 440 -14.74 -9.66 -14.45
C ILE A 440 -15.05 -8.24 -14.01
N GLY A 441 -14.36 -7.27 -14.58
CA GLY A 441 -14.69 -5.85 -14.47
C GLY A 441 -15.58 -5.43 -15.63
N ASN A 442 -16.78 -4.95 -15.35
CA ASN A 442 -17.69 -4.47 -16.38
C ASN A 442 -18.45 -3.23 -15.88
N PRO A 443 -18.20 -2.05 -16.45
CA PRO A 443 -18.91 -0.83 -16.05
C PRO A 443 -20.29 -0.69 -16.69
N ASP A 444 -20.61 -1.57 -17.65
CA ASP A 444 -21.79 -1.51 -18.49
C ASP A 444 -22.69 -2.74 -18.26
N GLU A 445 -23.43 -3.13 -19.28
CA GLU A 445 -24.25 -4.34 -19.31
C GLU A 445 -23.48 -5.49 -19.96
N LEU A 446 -22.96 -6.42 -19.18
CA LEU A 446 -22.22 -7.57 -19.70
C LEU A 446 -23.03 -8.42 -20.70
N ALA A 447 -24.33 -8.51 -20.51
CA ALA A 447 -25.24 -9.17 -21.45
C ALA A 447 -25.32 -8.44 -22.80
N SER A 448 -25.36 -7.12 -22.79
CA SER A 448 -25.32 -6.27 -24.01
C SER A 448 -23.99 -6.44 -24.75
N ASN A 449 -22.90 -6.61 -24.03
CA ASN A 449 -21.60 -6.96 -24.60
C ASN A 449 -21.54 -8.42 -25.14
N LYS A 450 -22.69 -9.11 -25.25
CA LYS A 450 -22.82 -10.49 -25.74
C LYS A 450 -22.10 -11.56 -24.89
N MET A 451 -21.97 -11.30 -23.59
CA MET A 451 -21.39 -12.23 -22.62
C MET A 451 -22.42 -12.79 -21.61
N GLY A 452 -23.60 -13.10 -22.09
CA GLY A 452 -24.71 -13.59 -21.27
C GLY A 452 -24.47 -14.95 -20.61
N ALA A 453 -23.78 -15.89 -21.26
CA ALA A 453 -23.45 -17.20 -20.66
C ALA A 453 -22.43 -17.03 -19.51
N THR A 454 -21.44 -16.17 -19.67
CA THR A 454 -20.49 -15.81 -18.61
C THR A 454 -21.21 -15.17 -17.43
N LEU A 455 -22.14 -14.24 -17.69
CA LEU A 455 -22.94 -13.61 -16.64
C LEU A 455 -23.82 -14.63 -15.90
N ALA A 456 -24.46 -15.53 -16.61
CA ALA A 456 -25.30 -16.58 -16.00
C ALA A 456 -24.48 -17.49 -15.07
N LEU A 457 -23.23 -17.84 -15.46
CA LEU A 457 -22.32 -18.66 -14.65
C LEU A 457 -21.76 -17.89 -13.45
N LEU A 458 -21.21 -16.70 -13.69
CA LEU A 458 -20.38 -15.98 -12.72
C LEU A 458 -21.15 -14.99 -11.88
N LYS A 459 -22.27 -14.50 -12.33
CA LYS A 459 -23.22 -13.61 -11.67
C LYS A 459 -22.61 -12.27 -11.20
N HIS A 460 -23.41 -11.23 -11.17
CA HIS A 460 -23.07 -9.96 -10.54
C HIS A 460 -22.86 -10.14 -9.04
N ARG A 461 -21.83 -9.49 -8.49
CA ARG A 461 -21.59 -9.46 -7.04
C ARG A 461 -22.45 -8.37 -6.41
N VAL A 462 -23.42 -8.79 -5.61
CA VAL A 462 -24.33 -7.90 -4.88
C VAL A 462 -24.46 -8.31 -3.40
N ASN A 463 -24.95 -7.41 -2.56
CA ASN A 463 -25.16 -7.74 -1.15
C ASN A 463 -26.50 -8.47 -0.92
N VAL A 464 -27.53 -8.10 -1.69
CA VAL A 464 -28.86 -8.70 -1.61
C VAL A 464 -29.29 -9.08 -3.04
N PRO A 465 -29.15 -10.36 -3.43
CA PRO A 465 -29.53 -10.82 -4.77
C PRO A 465 -31.04 -10.72 -5.02
N GLU A 466 -31.41 -10.25 -6.20
CA GLU A 466 -32.79 -10.22 -6.65
C GLU A 466 -33.17 -11.58 -7.30
N PRO A 467 -34.32 -12.17 -6.93
CA PRO A 467 -34.79 -13.41 -7.55
C PRO A 467 -35.03 -13.26 -9.07
N GLY A 468 -34.51 -14.19 -9.86
CA GLY A 468 -34.66 -14.19 -11.32
C GLY A 468 -33.63 -13.34 -12.07
N VAL A 469 -32.78 -12.62 -11.38
CA VAL A 469 -31.65 -11.87 -11.94
C VAL A 469 -30.35 -12.64 -11.75
N PRO A 470 -29.36 -12.57 -12.67
CA PRO A 470 -28.06 -13.24 -12.51
C PRO A 470 -27.19 -12.54 -11.48
N GLU A 471 -27.62 -12.53 -10.24
CA GLU A 471 -26.97 -11.93 -9.08
C GLU A 471 -26.60 -12.96 -8.02
N SER A 472 -25.55 -12.70 -7.27
CA SER A 472 -25.12 -13.53 -6.14
C SER A 472 -24.28 -12.71 -5.17
N THR A 473 -24.39 -13.01 -3.87
CA THR A 473 -23.42 -12.51 -2.87
C THR A 473 -21.99 -12.89 -3.20
N HIS A 474 -21.80 -14.04 -3.85
CA HIS A 474 -20.49 -14.57 -4.25
C HIS A 474 -20.21 -14.42 -5.75
N GLY A 475 -20.93 -13.53 -6.43
CA GLY A 475 -20.69 -13.27 -7.84
C GLY A 475 -19.27 -12.82 -8.14
N SER A 476 -18.77 -13.14 -9.32
CA SER A 476 -17.42 -12.81 -9.78
C SER A 476 -17.41 -11.60 -10.72
N VAL A 477 -18.57 -11.13 -11.17
CA VAL A 477 -18.70 -9.93 -12.01
C VAL A 477 -18.81 -8.71 -11.10
N ILE A 478 -17.82 -7.84 -11.19
CA ILE A 478 -17.76 -6.56 -10.46
C ILE A 478 -18.28 -5.48 -11.40
N THR A 479 -19.40 -4.87 -11.00
CA THR A 479 -20.09 -3.85 -11.80
C THR A 479 -20.17 -2.54 -11.04
N ALA A 480 -19.74 -1.48 -11.66
CA ALA A 480 -19.90 -0.10 -11.22
C ALA A 480 -19.87 0.80 -12.45
N LEU A 481 -20.66 1.85 -12.49
CA LEU A 481 -20.59 2.90 -13.52
C LEU A 481 -19.31 3.76 -13.32
N ASN A 482 -18.20 3.09 -13.17
CA ASN A 482 -16.87 3.64 -12.98
C ASN A 482 -15.86 2.66 -13.57
N GLU A 483 -15.34 2.99 -14.72
CA GLU A 483 -14.44 2.17 -15.50
C GLU A 483 -13.13 1.90 -14.76
N GLU A 484 -12.63 2.88 -14.01
CA GLU A 484 -11.40 2.72 -13.21
C GLU A 484 -11.61 1.74 -12.05
N ALA A 485 -12.75 1.82 -11.37
CA ALA A 485 -13.06 0.92 -10.25
C ALA A 485 -13.14 -0.55 -10.69
N VAL A 486 -13.83 -0.83 -11.80
CA VAL A 486 -13.99 -2.20 -12.29
C VAL A 486 -12.69 -2.74 -12.89
N ALA A 487 -11.92 -1.90 -13.57
CA ALA A 487 -10.59 -2.26 -14.06
C ALA A 487 -9.63 -2.52 -12.88
N ALA A 488 -9.65 -1.68 -11.84
CA ALA A 488 -8.85 -1.87 -10.64
C ALA A 488 -9.17 -3.20 -9.93
N ALA A 489 -10.44 -3.59 -9.85
CA ALA A 489 -10.86 -4.86 -9.26
C ALA A 489 -10.28 -6.07 -10.02
N ALA A 490 -10.26 -6.01 -11.35
CA ALA A 490 -9.68 -7.05 -12.19
C ALA A 490 -8.15 -7.06 -12.10
N LEU A 491 -7.50 -5.89 -12.18
CA LEU A 491 -6.04 -5.75 -12.07
C LEU A 491 -5.50 -6.17 -10.70
N ALA A 492 -6.25 -5.92 -9.64
CA ALA A 492 -5.90 -6.31 -8.28
C ALA A 492 -5.98 -7.83 -8.04
N ASN A 493 -6.72 -8.56 -8.84
CA ASN A 493 -6.85 -10.01 -8.71
C ASN A 493 -5.61 -10.73 -9.27
N LYS A 494 -4.45 -10.45 -8.70
CA LYS A 494 -3.16 -11.04 -9.08
C LYS A 494 -3.20 -12.56 -8.94
N GLY A 495 -2.79 -13.26 -9.98
CA GLY A 495 -2.79 -14.73 -10.01
C GLY A 495 -4.15 -15.38 -10.24
N GLY A 496 -5.21 -14.61 -10.49
CA GLY A 496 -6.52 -15.12 -10.87
C GLY A 496 -6.81 -15.03 -12.38
N LEU A 497 -7.99 -15.46 -12.78
CA LEU A 497 -8.50 -15.25 -14.12
C LEU A 497 -9.26 -13.93 -14.19
N ASN A 498 -8.83 -13.04 -15.07
CA ASN A 498 -9.37 -11.70 -15.17
C ASN A 498 -9.80 -11.36 -16.58
N LEU A 499 -10.87 -10.57 -16.67
CA LEU A 499 -11.35 -10.00 -17.91
C LEU A 499 -11.96 -8.64 -17.62
N ILE A 500 -11.62 -7.65 -18.41
CA ILE A 500 -12.27 -6.34 -18.39
C ILE A 500 -13.07 -6.22 -19.69
N VAL A 501 -14.34 -5.89 -19.59
CA VAL A 501 -15.23 -5.74 -20.75
C VAL A 501 -15.90 -4.39 -20.67
N SER A 502 -15.79 -3.58 -21.71
CA SER A 502 -16.44 -2.27 -21.81
C SER A 502 -16.71 -1.90 -23.26
N TYR A 503 -17.47 -0.84 -23.48
CA TYR A 503 -17.56 -0.20 -24.79
C TYR A 503 -16.29 0.60 -25.07
N GLU A 504 -15.89 0.66 -26.34
CA GLU A 504 -14.61 1.24 -26.76
C GLU A 504 -14.45 2.71 -26.34
N ALA A 505 -15.48 3.53 -26.49
CA ALA A 505 -15.44 4.95 -26.13
C ALA A 505 -15.23 5.18 -24.62
N PHE A 506 -15.71 4.29 -23.76
CA PHE A 506 -15.57 4.41 -22.32
C PHE A 506 -14.25 3.83 -21.81
N ALA A 507 -13.64 2.91 -22.55
CA ALA A 507 -12.39 2.25 -22.16
C ALA A 507 -11.24 3.24 -21.96
N VAL A 508 -11.28 4.42 -22.59
CA VAL A 508 -10.27 5.48 -22.40
C VAL A 508 -10.13 5.91 -20.94
N LYS A 509 -11.20 5.85 -20.16
CA LYS A 509 -11.17 6.18 -18.72
C LYS A 509 -10.31 5.19 -17.89
N MET A 510 -10.01 4.01 -18.41
CA MET A 510 -9.15 3.03 -17.76
C MET A 510 -7.65 3.27 -18.02
N LEU A 511 -7.32 4.17 -18.94
CA LEU A 511 -5.95 4.33 -19.45
C LEU A 511 -4.94 4.66 -18.35
N GLY A 512 -5.31 5.51 -17.39
CA GLY A 512 -4.45 5.88 -16.27
C GLY A 512 -4.04 4.66 -15.44
N LEU A 513 -5.00 3.83 -15.07
CA LEU A 513 -4.77 2.62 -14.31
C LEU A 513 -3.98 1.57 -15.09
N ILE A 514 -4.32 1.34 -16.36
CA ILE A 514 -3.59 0.39 -17.22
C ILE A 514 -2.14 0.83 -17.38
N ARG A 515 -1.89 2.12 -17.57
CA ARG A 515 -0.54 2.67 -17.64
C ARG A 515 0.24 2.46 -16.34
N GLN A 516 -0.37 2.66 -15.20
CA GLN A 516 0.22 2.41 -13.89
C GLN A 516 0.66 0.94 -13.77
N GLU A 517 -0.19 0.01 -14.16
CA GLU A 517 0.11 -1.41 -14.13
C GLU A 517 1.24 -1.80 -15.11
N ILE A 518 1.28 -1.19 -16.29
CA ILE A 518 2.37 -1.39 -17.27
C ILE A 518 3.71 -0.90 -16.69
N ILE A 519 3.72 0.25 -16.02
CA ILE A 519 4.93 0.79 -15.37
C ILE A 519 5.40 -0.18 -14.29
N PHE A 520 4.50 -0.68 -13.47
CA PHE A 520 4.81 -1.66 -12.42
C PHE A 520 5.37 -2.96 -13.02
N ALA A 521 4.73 -3.51 -14.04
CA ALA A 521 5.20 -4.73 -14.74
C ALA A 521 6.59 -4.54 -15.35
N ARG A 522 6.84 -3.37 -15.93
CA ARG A 522 8.16 -3.02 -16.46
C ARG A 522 9.21 -3.01 -15.35
N ARG A 523 8.91 -2.44 -14.19
CA ARG A 523 9.81 -2.44 -13.03
C ARG A 523 10.12 -3.83 -12.53
N GLN A 524 9.12 -4.70 -12.40
CA GLN A 524 9.32 -6.10 -12.05
C GLN A 524 10.32 -6.78 -13.00
N LYS A 525 10.14 -6.56 -14.30
CA LYS A 525 11.04 -7.11 -15.33
C LYS A 525 12.47 -6.54 -15.21
N GLU A 526 12.63 -5.25 -14.97
CA GLU A 526 13.94 -4.62 -14.79
C GLU A 526 14.70 -5.18 -13.57
N LEU A 527 13.97 -5.63 -12.56
CA LEU A 527 14.50 -6.29 -11.36
C LEU A 527 14.77 -7.79 -11.54
N GLY A 528 14.52 -8.34 -12.74
CA GLY A 528 14.63 -9.77 -12.99
C GLY A 528 13.56 -10.61 -12.30
N GLN A 529 12.47 -9.99 -11.86
CA GLN A 529 11.34 -10.69 -11.25
C GLN A 529 10.31 -11.04 -12.32
N PRO A 530 9.73 -12.24 -12.27
CA PRO A 530 8.64 -12.59 -13.17
C PRO A 530 7.39 -11.78 -12.80
N PRO A 531 6.48 -11.53 -13.75
CA PRO A 531 5.19 -10.94 -13.44
C PRO A 531 4.43 -11.84 -12.46
N GLY A 532 3.88 -11.24 -11.41
CA GLY A 532 3.13 -11.93 -10.36
C GLY A 532 1.67 -12.23 -10.74
N TRP A 533 1.33 -12.20 -12.03
CA TRP A 533 -0.05 -12.36 -12.48
C TRP A 533 -0.15 -12.94 -13.90
N ILE A 534 -1.32 -13.52 -14.19
CA ILE A 534 -1.72 -13.89 -15.54
C ILE A 534 -2.14 -12.61 -16.31
N SER A 535 -2.00 -12.63 -17.62
CA SER A 535 -2.48 -11.54 -18.48
C SER A 535 -3.95 -11.18 -18.19
N ILE A 536 -4.25 -9.89 -18.23
CA ILE A 536 -5.58 -9.37 -18.00
C ILE A 536 -6.10 -8.80 -19.32
N PRO A 537 -6.91 -9.57 -20.06
CA PRO A 537 -7.47 -9.09 -21.32
C PRO A 537 -8.43 -7.93 -21.08
N LEU A 538 -8.26 -6.87 -21.86
CA LEU A 538 -9.26 -5.83 -22.03
C LEU A 538 -9.98 -6.07 -23.35
N VAL A 539 -11.26 -6.32 -23.27
CA VAL A 539 -12.14 -6.52 -24.44
C VAL A 539 -13.02 -5.30 -24.56
N VAL A 540 -12.88 -4.62 -25.67
CA VAL A 540 -13.73 -3.49 -26.01
C VAL A 540 -14.73 -3.90 -27.09
N THR A 541 -15.97 -3.52 -26.90
CA THR A 541 -17.04 -3.76 -27.86
C THR A 541 -17.51 -2.44 -28.47
N SER A 542 -17.91 -2.50 -29.72
CA SER A 542 -18.51 -1.36 -30.41
C SER A 542 -19.91 -1.72 -30.86
N HIS A 543 -20.82 -0.76 -30.76
CA HIS A 543 -22.00 -0.74 -31.60
C HIS A 543 -21.52 -0.23 -32.94
N THR A 544 -21.63 -1.00 -34.00
CA THR A 544 -21.25 -0.52 -35.31
C THR A 544 -21.85 0.88 -35.56
N TRP A 545 -21.15 1.72 -36.23
CA TRP A 545 -21.55 3.11 -36.47
C TRP A 545 -22.87 3.28 -37.21
N GLU A 546 -23.43 2.21 -37.71
CA GLU A 546 -24.83 2.12 -38.18
C GLU A 546 -25.86 2.15 -37.03
N ASN A 547 -25.40 1.96 -35.77
CA ASN A 547 -26.29 1.99 -34.63
C ASN A 547 -26.31 3.38 -33.98
N SER A 548 -27.21 4.22 -34.41
CA SER A 548 -27.38 5.58 -33.92
C SER A 548 -27.92 5.70 -32.49
N LYS A 549 -28.00 4.60 -31.72
CA LYS A 549 -28.57 4.62 -30.37
C LYS A 549 -27.74 5.41 -29.37
N ASN A 550 -26.44 5.40 -29.53
CA ASN A 550 -25.55 6.04 -28.57
C ASN A 550 -24.21 6.36 -29.24
N GLU A 551 -24.04 7.59 -29.68
CA GLU A 551 -22.79 8.07 -30.29
C GLU A 551 -21.57 7.90 -29.35
N GLN A 552 -21.78 7.96 -28.03
CA GLN A 552 -20.70 7.81 -27.05
C GLN A 552 -20.12 6.40 -27.01
N SER A 553 -20.77 5.40 -27.57
CA SER A 553 -20.25 4.03 -27.63
C SER A 553 -19.48 3.72 -28.91
N HIS A 554 -19.33 4.69 -29.80
CA HIS A 554 -18.51 4.59 -30.99
C HIS A 554 -17.12 5.18 -30.77
N GLN A 555 -16.14 4.62 -31.45
CA GLN A 555 -14.82 5.21 -31.57
C GLN A 555 -14.79 6.05 -32.86
N ASP A 556 -14.46 7.32 -32.73
CA ASP A 556 -14.23 8.22 -33.86
C ASP A 556 -12.87 7.96 -34.51
#